data_54f14b50f4088ac006d28700c18f0b8c
#
_entry.id   54f14b50f4088ac006d28700c18f0b8c
#
_cell.length_a   1.000
_cell.length_b   1.000
_cell.length_c   1.000
_cell.angle_alpha   90.00
_cell.angle_beta   90.00
_cell.angle_gamma   90.00
#
_symmetry.space_group_name_H-M   'P 1'
#
loop_
_entity.id
_entity.type
_entity.pdbx_description
1 polymer ?
#
loop_
_entity_poly.entity_id
_entity_poly.type
_entity_poly.pdbx_seq_one_letter_code
_entity_poly.pdbx_strand_id
1 'polypeptide(L)'
;KGDKGTIVADQTAFYATSGGQEADKGVIVSGDAAFEVEDVIKLSGGKFGHVGHVVEGTFNVGDKAVFTVNEKNRALGAKNHSATHLLQKALREVLGTHVEQAGSLNNAEHLRFDFTHFSPLSDDEIARVEKIVNEKIAEDLPVVTKVMSMEDAKKTGAMALFGEKYGDEVRVVSMGDFSVELCGGTHVKNTGVITASD
;
A
#
# COMPACT_ATOMS: atom_id res chain seq x y z
N LYS A 1 -13.06 -3.60 28.93
CA LYS A 1 -13.80 -3.06 27.80
C LYS A 1 -13.43 -1.61 27.59
N GLY A 2 -13.04 -1.24 26.36
CA GLY A 2 -12.60 0.11 26.03
C GLY A 2 -11.12 0.41 26.35
N ASP A 3 -10.40 -0.52 26.95
CA ASP A 3 -8.96 -0.34 27.28
C ASP A 3 -8.16 -0.32 25.97
N LYS A 4 -7.39 0.76 25.79
CA LYS A 4 -6.47 0.89 24.67
C LYS A 4 -5.19 0.11 24.92
N GLY A 5 -4.64 -0.48 23.86
CA GLY A 5 -3.43 -1.26 23.99
C GLY A 5 -2.83 -1.64 22.65
N THR A 6 -1.79 -2.47 22.72
CA THR A 6 -1.09 -2.99 21.54
C THR A 6 -0.91 -4.50 21.71
N ILE A 7 -1.40 -5.27 20.75
CA ILE A 7 -1.20 -6.71 20.68
C ILE A 7 -0.04 -7.02 19.72
N VAL A 8 0.90 -7.82 20.18
CA VAL A 8 2.01 -8.35 19.39
C VAL A 8 1.88 -9.88 19.32
N ALA A 9 1.97 -10.43 18.12
CA ALA A 9 1.90 -11.87 17.88
C ALA A 9 3.17 -12.40 17.21
N ASP A 10 3.32 -13.71 17.16
CA ASP A 10 4.40 -14.40 16.45
C ASP A 10 4.31 -14.23 14.93
N GLN A 11 3.09 -14.12 14.39
CA GLN A 11 2.81 -13.85 12.98
C GLN A 11 1.56 -13.00 12.82
N THR A 12 1.43 -12.33 11.67
CA THR A 12 0.26 -11.51 11.36
C THR A 12 -0.01 -11.44 9.86
N ALA A 13 -1.28 -11.35 9.50
CA ALA A 13 -1.73 -11.04 8.14
C ALA A 13 -1.97 -9.53 7.92
N PHE A 14 -1.89 -8.72 8.98
CA PHE A 14 -2.10 -7.27 8.90
C PHE A 14 -0.90 -6.58 8.28
N TYR A 15 -1.17 -5.67 7.36
CA TYR A 15 -0.19 -4.74 6.82
C TYR A 15 0.05 -3.61 7.81
N ALA A 16 1.31 -3.30 8.11
CA ALA A 16 1.67 -2.16 8.93
C ALA A 16 1.91 -0.92 8.06
N THR A 17 1.54 0.26 8.56
CA THR A 17 1.77 1.54 7.88
C THR A 17 3.21 1.65 7.39
N SER A 18 3.37 1.79 6.07
CA SER A 18 4.67 1.85 5.41
C SER A 18 4.52 2.31 3.96
N GLY A 19 5.54 2.96 3.40
CA GLY A 19 5.59 3.31 1.98
C GLY A 19 4.41 4.16 1.49
N GLY A 20 3.82 4.97 2.37
CA GLY A 20 2.65 5.80 2.07
C GLY A 20 1.30 5.08 2.18
N GLN A 21 1.27 3.75 2.35
CA GLN A 21 0.01 3.03 2.59
C GLN A 21 -0.29 2.95 4.09
N GLU A 22 -1.51 3.32 4.48
CA GLU A 22 -2.01 3.12 5.84
C GLU A 22 -2.18 1.64 6.16
N ALA A 23 -2.05 1.33 7.46
CA ALA A 23 -2.22 -0.01 7.98
C ALA A 23 -3.61 -0.58 7.75
N ASP A 24 -3.67 -1.90 7.75
CA ASP A 24 -4.95 -2.62 7.81
C ASP A 24 -5.69 -2.34 9.11
N LYS A 25 -7.00 -2.39 9.01
CA LYS A 25 -7.94 -2.43 10.13
C LYS A 25 -8.55 -3.82 10.22
N GLY A 26 -9.09 -4.17 11.36
CA GLY A 26 -9.76 -5.46 11.54
C GLY A 26 -9.95 -5.82 13.00
N VAL A 27 -10.04 -7.12 13.27
CA VAL A 27 -10.36 -7.64 14.60
C VAL A 27 -9.43 -8.79 14.97
N ILE A 28 -9.04 -8.83 16.23
CA ILE A 28 -8.32 -9.98 16.84
C ILE A 28 -9.24 -10.62 17.88
N VAL A 29 -9.46 -11.92 17.76
CA VAL A 29 -10.34 -12.68 18.65
C VAL A 29 -9.58 -13.82 19.33
N SER A 30 -9.75 -13.95 20.63
CA SER A 30 -9.21 -15.05 21.44
C SER A 30 -10.27 -15.52 22.44
N GLY A 31 -10.84 -16.72 22.23
CA GLY A 31 -11.98 -17.19 23.04
C GLY A 31 -13.13 -16.19 22.99
N ASP A 32 -13.54 -15.69 24.17
CA ASP A 32 -14.60 -14.69 24.30
C ASP A 32 -14.07 -13.24 24.23
N ALA A 33 -12.77 -13.06 24.04
CA ALA A 33 -12.16 -11.74 23.96
C ALA A 33 -12.09 -11.25 22.51
N ALA A 34 -12.40 -9.96 22.31
CA ALA A 34 -12.32 -9.28 21.03
C ALA A 34 -11.59 -7.94 21.16
N PHE A 35 -10.73 -7.67 20.20
CA PHE A 35 -9.92 -6.43 20.10
C PHE A 35 -10.09 -5.83 18.71
N GLU A 36 -10.43 -4.56 18.64
CA GLU A 36 -10.52 -3.81 17.39
C GLU A 36 -9.17 -3.18 17.06
N VAL A 37 -8.64 -3.50 15.88
CA VAL A 37 -7.38 -2.97 15.37
C VAL A 37 -7.64 -1.70 14.57
N GLU A 38 -7.09 -0.59 15.05
CA GLU A 38 -7.22 0.75 14.44
C GLU A 38 -5.98 1.13 13.63
N ASP A 39 -4.80 0.61 14.02
CA ASP A 39 -3.52 0.85 13.36
C ASP A 39 -2.58 -0.34 13.57
N VAL A 40 -1.59 -0.49 12.71
CA VAL A 40 -0.52 -1.48 12.84
C VAL A 40 0.83 -0.81 12.58
N ILE A 41 1.73 -0.94 13.53
CA ILE A 41 3.05 -0.30 13.52
C ILE A 41 4.17 -1.34 13.46
N LYS A 42 5.27 -0.98 12.82
CA LYS A 42 6.49 -1.78 12.84
C LYS A 42 7.24 -1.54 14.16
N LEU A 43 7.61 -2.63 14.81
CA LEU A 43 8.41 -2.63 16.03
C LEU A 43 9.83 -3.15 15.76
N SER A 44 10.72 -2.98 16.73
CA SER A 44 12.06 -3.54 16.66
C SER A 44 12.03 -5.08 16.57
N GLY A 45 13.06 -5.67 15.94
CA GLY A 45 13.16 -7.12 15.78
C GLY A 45 12.17 -7.72 14.79
N GLY A 46 11.66 -6.93 13.83
CA GLY A 46 10.76 -7.42 12.77
C GLY A 46 9.35 -7.77 13.25
N LYS A 47 8.96 -7.29 14.43
CA LYS A 47 7.64 -7.50 15.01
C LYS A 47 6.67 -6.40 14.59
N PHE A 48 5.38 -6.68 14.74
CA PHE A 48 4.29 -5.76 14.44
C PHE A 48 3.42 -5.56 15.67
N GLY A 49 3.09 -4.30 15.97
CA GLY A 49 2.19 -3.92 17.03
C GLY A 49 0.81 -3.57 16.46
N HIS A 50 -0.21 -4.32 16.84
CA HIS A 50 -1.60 -4.05 16.48
C HIS A 50 -2.20 -3.13 17.53
N VAL A 51 -2.37 -1.86 17.17
CA VAL A 51 -2.85 -0.80 18.08
C VAL A 51 -4.36 -0.69 17.98
N GLY A 52 -5.02 -0.63 19.11
CA GLY A 52 -6.48 -0.52 19.15
C GLY A 52 -7.04 -0.59 20.55
N HIS A 53 -8.21 -1.18 20.71
CA HIS A 53 -8.89 -1.28 22.00
C HIS A 53 -9.63 -2.61 22.18
N VAL A 54 -9.78 -3.00 23.45
CA VAL A 54 -10.55 -4.18 23.84
C VAL A 54 -12.04 -3.88 23.73
N VAL A 55 -12.73 -4.59 22.85
CA VAL A 55 -14.19 -4.53 22.69
C VAL A 55 -14.87 -5.37 23.76
N GLU A 56 -14.35 -6.56 24.02
CA GLU A 56 -14.90 -7.53 24.94
C GLU A 56 -13.83 -8.45 25.51
N GLY A 57 -14.07 -9.02 26.68
CA GLY A 57 -13.21 -10.02 27.32
C GLY A 57 -11.87 -9.51 27.81
N THR A 58 -10.93 -10.43 27.96
CA THR A 58 -9.56 -10.18 28.44
C THR A 58 -8.56 -10.97 27.63
N PHE A 59 -7.45 -10.36 27.21
CA PHE A 59 -6.33 -11.00 26.53
C PHE A 59 -5.20 -11.29 27.51
N ASN A 60 -4.58 -12.47 27.41
CA ASN A 60 -3.41 -12.84 28.19
C ASN A 60 -2.25 -13.18 27.24
N VAL A 61 -1.03 -13.03 27.75
CA VAL A 61 0.17 -13.45 27.04
C VAL A 61 0.15 -14.97 26.88
N GLY A 62 0.36 -15.46 25.66
CA GLY A 62 0.32 -16.87 25.33
C GLY A 62 -1.02 -17.35 24.78
N ASP A 63 -2.04 -16.50 24.77
CA ASP A 63 -3.32 -16.85 24.15
C ASP A 63 -3.16 -17.10 22.64
N LYS A 64 -3.95 -18.06 22.14
CA LYS A 64 -4.10 -18.24 20.69
C LYS A 64 -5.21 -17.34 20.18
N ALA A 65 -4.92 -16.56 19.13
CA ALA A 65 -5.86 -15.62 18.59
C ALA A 65 -6.03 -15.75 17.07
N VAL A 66 -7.21 -15.40 16.59
CA VAL A 66 -7.53 -15.29 15.17
C VAL A 66 -7.49 -13.83 14.76
N PHE A 67 -6.71 -13.54 13.73
CA PHE A 67 -6.50 -12.20 13.16
C PHE A 67 -7.31 -12.08 11.88
N THR A 68 -8.30 -11.21 11.87
CA THR A 68 -9.19 -10.99 10.71
C THR A 68 -9.03 -9.57 10.19
N VAL A 69 -8.45 -9.44 9.01
CA VAL A 69 -8.31 -8.14 8.31
C VAL A 69 -9.67 -7.71 7.77
N ASN A 70 -9.97 -6.43 7.86
CA ASN A 70 -11.11 -5.83 7.17
C ASN A 70 -10.84 -5.81 5.66
N GLU A 71 -11.34 -6.80 4.96
CA GLU A 71 -11.10 -6.99 3.52
C GLU A 71 -11.58 -5.82 2.67
N LYS A 72 -12.71 -5.20 3.03
CA LYS A 72 -13.23 -4.03 2.32
C LYS A 72 -12.28 -2.84 2.44
N ASN A 73 -11.79 -2.56 3.65
CA ASN A 73 -10.84 -1.47 3.87
C ASN A 73 -9.53 -1.72 3.11
N ARG A 74 -8.99 -2.96 3.18
CA ARG A 74 -7.79 -3.34 2.42
C ARG A 74 -7.99 -3.21 0.91
N ALA A 75 -9.12 -3.67 0.38
CA ALA A 75 -9.39 -3.61 -1.05
C ALA A 75 -9.44 -2.17 -1.57
N LEU A 76 -10.06 -1.25 -0.83
CA LEU A 76 -10.09 0.17 -1.18
C LEU A 76 -8.70 0.81 -1.12
N GLY A 77 -7.93 0.53 -0.06
CA GLY A 77 -6.54 0.99 0.05
C GLY A 77 -5.65 0.44 -1.07
N ALA A 78 -5.82 -0.82 -1.46
CA ALA A 78 -5.09 -1.43 -2.57
C ALA A 78 -5.44 -0.79 -3.93
N LYS A 79 -6.70 -0.41 -4.16
CA LYS A 79 -7.10 0.35 -5.36
C LYS A 79 -6.37 1.70 -5.41
N ASN A 80 -6.39 2.45 -4.33
CA ASN A 80 -5.74 3.75 -4.24
C ASN A 80 -4.21 3.64 -4.38
N HIS A 81 -3.60 2.63 -3.78
CA HIS A 81 -2.17 2.39 -3.92
C HIS A 81 -1.78 2.01 -5.36
N SER A 82 -2.53 1.14 -6.00
CA SER A 82 -2.29 0.79 -7.41
C SER A 82 -2.53 1.99 -8.35
N ALA A 83 -3.56 2.80 -8.09
CA ALA A 83 -3.79 4.04 -8.83
C ALA A 83 -2.62 5.03 -8.69
N THR A 84 -1.97 5.08 -7.53
CA THR A 84 -0.79 5.92 -7.29
C THR A 84 0.38 5.53 -8.20
N HIS A 85 0.62 4.24 -8.41
CA HIS A 85 1.65 3.75 -9.34
C HIS A 85 1.34 4.18 -10.80
N LEU A 86 0.09 4.07 -11.24
CA LEU A 86 -0.32 4.54 -12.56
C LEU A 86 -0.16 6.05 -12.69
N LEU A 87 -0.55 6.81 -11.65
CA LEU A 87 -0.44 8.26 -11.61
C LEU A 87 1.03 8.71 -11.69
N GLN A 88 1.92 8.12 -10.91
CA GLN A 88 3.34 8.44 -10.94
C GLN A 88 3.93 8.23 -12.34
N LYS A 89 3.63 7.13 -12.97
CA LYS A 89 4.12 6.84 -14.33
C LYS A 89 3.55 7.81 -15.36
N ALA A 90 2.25 8.10 -15.29
CA ALA A 90 1.59 9.06 -16.18
C ALA A 90 2.17 10.48 -16.04
N LEU A 91 2.41 10.93 -14.79
CA LEU A 91 3.06 12.21 -14.53
C LEU A 91 4.46 12.29 -15.16
N ARG A 92 5.25 11.22 -15.06
CA ARG A 92 6.57 11.16 -15.70
C ARG A 92 6.51 11.17 -17.23
N GLU A 93 5.50 10.56 -17.82
CA GLU A 93 5.30 10.59 -19.28
C GLU A 93 4.88 11.96 -19.79
N VAL A 94 4.05 12.67 -19.05
CA VAL A 94 3.54 14.00 -19.46
C VAL A 94 4.51 15.12 -19.12
N LEU A 95 5.10 15.11 -17.92
CA LEU A 95 5.91 16.20 -17.39
C LEU A 95 7.42 15.96 -17.55
N GLY A 96 7.85 14.70 -17.59
CA GLY A 96 9.27 14.33 -17.72
C GLY A 96 9.80 13.51 -16.54
N THR A 97 11.00 12.97 -16.75
CA THR A 97 11.64 12.02 -15.81
C THR A 97 12.16 12.67 -14.53
N HIS A 98 12.15 14.00 -14.42
CA HIS A 98 12.47 14.75 -13.20
C HIS A 98 11.39 14.63 -12.12
N VAL A 99 10.20 14.15 -12.48
CA VAL A 99 9.12 13.92 -11.52
C VAL A 99 9.54 12.74 -10.60
N GLU A 100 9.68 13.04 -9.32
CA GLU A 100 10.03 12.10 -8.27
C GLU A 100 9.04 12.25 -7.12
N GLN A 101 8.76 11.13 -6.46
CA GLN A 101 7.90 11.13 -5.28
C GLN A 101 8.54 11.93 -4.15
N ALA A 102 7.84 12.93 -3.63
CA ALA A 102 8.19 13.67 -2.42
C ALA A 102 7.40 13.18 -1.20
N GLY A 103 6.22 12.62 -1.41
CA GLY A 103 5.37 12.02 -0.39
C GLY A 103 4.24 11.22 -1.01
N SER A 104 3.64 10.34 -0.22
CA SER A 104 2.47 9.55 -0.63
C SER A 104 1.60 9.19 0.56
N LEU A 105 0.29 9.16 0.35
CA LEU A 105 -0.68 8.63 1.30
C LEU A 105 -1.73 7.84 0.52
N ASN A 106 -1.95 6.59 0.92
CA ASN A 106 -2.96 5.71 0.36
C ASN A 106 -3.76 5.06 1.48
N ASN A 107 -5.04 5.31 1.52
CA ASN A 107 -5.96 4.68 2.45
C ASN A 107 -7.26 4.26 1.73
N ALA A 108 -8.28 3.86 2.47
CA ALA A 108 -9.55 3.43 1.89
C ALA A 108 -10.38 4.58 1.27
N GLU A 109 -10.10 5.83 1.64
CA GLU A 109 -10.90 6.99 1.24
C GLU A 109 -10.32 7.70 0.03
N HIS A 110 -8.98 7.88 0.00
CA HIS A 110 -8.29 8.64 -1.04
C HIS A 110 -6.82 8.26 -1.18
N LEU A 111 -6.23 8.73 -2.25
CA LEU A 111 -4.78 8.79 -2.43
C LEU A 111 -4.31 10.26 -2.45
N ARG A 112 -3.10 10.49 -1.97
CA ARG A 112 -2.34 11.72 -2.16
C ARG A 112 -0.95 11.36 -2.67
N PHE A 113 -0.51 12.07 -3.71
CA PHE A 113 0.82 11.88 -4.27
C PHE A 113 1.50 13.25 -4.42
N ASP A 114 2.52 13.47 -3.61
CA ASP A 114 3.33 14.68 -3.63
C ASP A 114 4.56 14.42 -4.50
N PHE A 115 4.85 15.31 -5.44
CA PHE A 115 5.93 15.10 -6.40
C PHE A 115 6.68 16.41 -6.74
N THR A 116 7.90 16.24 -7.25
CA THR A 116 8.73 17.37 -7.67
C THR A 116 8.35 17.83 -9.07
N HIS A 117 8.11 19.14 -9.23
CA HIS A 117 7.91 19.79 -10.52
C HIS A 117 8.20 21.29 -10.42
N PHE A 118 8.47 21.95 -11.55
CA PHE A 118 8.93 23.35 -11.61
C PHE A 118 7.82 24.38 -11.48
N SER A 119 6.59 24.00 -11.85
CA SER A 119 5.44 24.90 -11.92
C SER A 119 4.13 24.16 -11.64
N PRO A 120 3.05 24.88 -11.33
CA PRO A 120 1.71 24.26 -11.32
C PRO A 120 1.41 23.62 -12.67
N LEU A 121 0.69 22.50 -12.65
CA LEU A 121 0.24 21.81 -13.86
C LEU A 121 -0.81 22.68 -14.59
N SER A 122 -0.73 22.72 -15.91
CA SER A 122 -1.79 23.27 -16.75
C SER A 122 -2.98 22.29 -16.84
N ASP A 123 -4.15 22.82 -17.21
CA ASP A 123 -5.34 22.00 -17.44
C ASP A 123 -5.12 20.92 -18.52
N ASP A 124 -4.34 21.25 -19.56
CA ASP A 124 -3.97 20.28 -20.61
C ASP A 124 -3.09 19.14 -20.07
N GLU A 125 -2.10 19.48 -19.24
CA GLU A 125 -1.25 18.46 -18.60
C GLU A 125 -2.05 17.56 -17.67
N ILE A 126 -2.95 18.13 -16.87
CA ILE A 126 -3.86 17.36 -16.01
C ILE A 126 -4.73 16.42 -16.85
N ALA A 127 -5.37 16.94 -17.90
CA ALA A 127 -6.24 16.14 -18.78
C ALA A 127 -5.46 14.99 -19.45
N ARG A 128 -4.21 15.21 -19.84
CA ARG A 128 -3.34 14.16 -20.42
C ARG A 128 -2.97 13.10 -19.40
N VAL A 129 -2.65 13.49 -18.16
CA VAL A 129 -2.37 12.53 -17.08
C VAL A 129 -3.60 11.69 -16.77
N GLU A 130 -4.77 12.32 -16.61
CA GLU A 130 -6.04 11.61 -16.38
C GLU A 130 -6.36 10.64 -17.51
N LYS A 131 -6.16 11.06 -18.75
CA LYS A 131 -6.38 10.20 -19.92
C LYS A 131 -5.50 8.95 -19.86
N ILE A 132 -4.20 9.09 -19.62
CA ILE A 132 -3.27 7.96 -19.53
C ILE A 132 -3.69 7.00 -18.40
N VAL A 133 -3.98 7.51 -17.20
CA VAL A 133 -4.40 6.69 -16.07
C VAL A 133 -5.66 5.90 -16.41
N ASN A 134 -6.68 6.57 -16.96
CA ASN A 134 -7.94 5.92 -17.33
C ASN A 134 -7.78 4.89 -18.46
N GLU A 135 -6.92 5.15 -19.44
CA GLU A 135 -6.57 4.17 -20.47
C GLU A 135 -5.95 2.91 -19.87
N LYS A 136 -4.99 3.07 -18.92
CA LYS A 136 -4.35 1.93 -18.25
C LYS A 136 -5.29 1.15 -17.34
N ILE A 137 -6.28 1.80 -16.75
CA ILE A 137 -7.38 1.14 -16.04
C ILE A 137 -8.23 0.33 -17.02
N ALA A 138 -8.62 0.93 -18.15
CA ALA A 138 -9.46 0.27 -19.18
C ALA A 138 -8.75 -0.89 -19.87
N GLU A 139 -7.43 -0.85 -20.00
CA GLU A 139 -6.63 -1.96 -20.55
C GLU A 139 -6.62 -3.21 -19.65
N ASP A 140 -7.06 -3.09 -18.40
CA ASP A 140 -7.11 -4.19 -17.42
C ASP A 140 -5.79 -4.97 -17.30
N LEU A 141 -4.69 -4.25 -17.14
CA LEU A 141 -3.36 -4.80 -17.08
C LEU A 141 -3.18 -5.71 -15.86
N PRO A 142 -2.52 -6.88 -15.99
CA PRO A 142 -2.21 -7.72 -14.83
C PRO A 142 -1.22 -7.02 -13.91
N VAL A 143 -1.49 -7.09 -12.61
CA VAL A 143 -0.59 -6.60 -11.55
C VAL A 143 0.13 -7.79 -10.95
N VAL A 144 1.44 -7.88 -11.22
CA VAL A 144 2.27 -9.02 -10.82
C VAL A 144 3.29 -8.59 -9.79
N THR A 145 3.36 -9.33 -8.70
CA THR A 145 4.36 -9.15 -7.66
C THR A 145 5.36 -10.30 -7.68
N LYS A 146 6.66 -9.96 -7.71
CA LYS A 146 7.75 -10.93 -7.62
C LYS A 146 8.75 -10.50 -6.56
N VAL A 147 9.22 -11.46 -5.78
CA VAL A 147 10.36 -11.28 -4.88
C VAL A 147 11.62 -11.73 -5.62
N MET A 148 12.63 -10.89 -5.61
CA MET A 148 13.89 -11.16 -6.30
C MET A 148 15.06 -10.43 -5.62
N SER A 149 16.29 -10.75 -6.04
CA SER A 149 17.46 -10.00 -5.59
C SER A 149 17.42 -8.54 -6.05
N MET A 150 18.08 -7.64 -5.32
CA MET A 150 18.22 -6.24 -5.74
C MET A 150 18.91 -6.13 -7.12
N GLU A 151 19.86 -7.02 -7.40
CA GLU A 151 20.57 -7.06 -8.68
C GLU A 151 19.61 -7.38 -9.84
N ASP A 152 18.74 -8.37 -9.66
CA ASP A 152 17.75 -8.74 -10.69
C ASP A 152 16.67 -7.68 -10.83
N ALA A 153 16.24 -7.05 -9.73
CA ALA A 153 15.29 -5.95 -9.76
C ALA A 153 15.81 -4.77 -10.60
N LYS A 154 17.08 -4.42 -10.49
CA LYS A 154 17.72 -3.39 -11.33
C LYS A 154 17.65 -3.72 -12.81
N LYS A 155 17.80 -5.00 -13.18
CA LYS A 155 17.71 -5.46 -14.59
C LYS A 155 16.31 -5.30 -15.17
N THR A 156 15.26 -5.30 -14.33
CA THR A 156 13.88 -5.06 -14.77
C THR A 156 13.59 -3.60 -15.09
N GLY A 157 14.49 -2.68 -14.76
CA GLY A 157 14.23 -1.24 -14.83
C GLY A 157 13.32 -0.72 -13.72
N ALA A 158 13.11 -1.52 -12.66
CA ALA A 158 12.24 -1.14 -11.55
C ALA A 158 12.72 0.16 -10.87
N MET A 159 11.78 1.08 -10.69
CA MET A 159 12.03 2.30 -9.93
C MET A 159 12.05 2.00 -8.43
N ALA A 160 13.10 2.49 -7.76
CA ALA A 160 13.20 2.49 -6.31
C ALA A 160 12.67 3.81 -5.75
N LEU A 161 11.97 3.75 -4.62
CA LEU A 161 11.56 4.96 -3.90
C LEU A 161 12.79 5.61 -3.26
N PHE A 162 12.90 6.93 -3.41
CA PHE A 162 13.98 7.70 -2.82
C PHE A 162 13.93 7.62 -1.28
N GLY A 163 15.05 7.29 -0.65
CA GLY A 163 15.20 7.28 0.81
C GLY A 163 14.76 5.98 1.50
N GLU A 164 14.23 4.99 0.79
CA GLU A 164 13.98 3.67 1.37
C GLU A 164 15.24 2.80 1.39
N LYS A 165 15.43 2.11 2.52
CA LYS A 165 16.48 1.09 2.65
C LYS A 165 15.91 -0.26 2.26
N TYR A 166 16.45 -0.83 1.21
CA TYR A 166 16.08 -2.16 0.74
C TYR A 166 17.10 -3.21 1.24
N GLY A 167 16.59 -4.40 1.58
CA GLY A 167 17.42 -5.56 1.86
C GLY A 167 17.99 -6.21 0.58
N ASP A 168 18.60 -7.39 0.74
CA ASP A 168 19.13 -8.16 -0.37
C ASP A 168 18.03 -8.68 -1.30
N GLU A 169 16.85 -8.99 -0.75
CA GLU A 169 15.65 -9.35 -1.48
C GLU A 169 14.65 -8.21 -1.47
N VAL A 170 14.05 -7.94 -2.62
CA VAL A 170 13.08 -6.88 -2.83
C VAL A 170 11.84 -7.39 -3.54
N ARG A 171 10.73 -6.70 -3.29
CA ARG A 171 9.45 -6.98 -3.92
C ARG A 171 9.24 -6.02 -5.08
N VAL A 172 9.14 -6.56 -6.29
CA VAL A 172 8.89 -5.81 -7.53
C VAL A 172 7.44 -5.98 -7.92
N VAL A 173 6.74 -4.86 -8.10
CA VAL A 173 5.36 -4.80 -8.57
C VAL A 173 5.34 -4.24 -9.98
N SER A 174 4.79 -5.01 -10.94
CA SER A 174 4.61 -4.59 -12.32
C SER A 174 3.14 -4.53 -12.70
N MET A 175 2.76 -3.51 -13.46
CA MET A 175 1.42 -3.34 -14.04
C MET A 175 1.58 -3.40 -15.57
N GLY A 176 1.45 -4.60 -16.13
CA GLY A 176 1.89 -4.88 -17.50
C GLY A 176 3.33 -4.43 -17.70
N ASP A 177 3.60 -3.81 -18.85
CA ASP A 177 4.88 -3.16 -19.18
C ASP A 177 4.89 -1.65 -18.87
N PHE A 178 3.77 -1.13 -18.34
CA PHE A 178 3.60 0.31 -18.13
C PHE A 178 4.32 0.81 -16.88
N SER A 179 4.21 0.11 -15.76
CA SER A 179 4.82 0.50 -14.47
C SER A 179 5.53 -0.69 -13.84
N VAL A 180 6.79 -0.49 -13.44
CA VAL A 180 7.60 -1.48 -12.71
C VAL A 180 8.31 -0.77 -11.57
N GLU A 181 7.96 -1.11 -10.32
CA GLU A 181 8.45 -0.41 -9.13
C GLU A 181 8.77 -1.37 -7.99
N LEU A 182 9.72 -0.96 -7.14
CA LEU A 182 9.93 -1.61 -5.85
C LEU A 182 8.82 -1.15 -4.89
N CYS A 183 8.02 -2.09 -4.39
CA CYS A 183 6.91 -1.77 -3.51
C CYS A 183 6.57 -2.92 -2.57
N GLY A 184 6.47 -2.61 -1.27
CA GLY A 184 6.06 -3.57 -0.23
C GLY A 184 4.55 -3.57 0.06
N GLY A 185 3.77 -2.69 -0.55
CA GLY A 185 2.35 -2.48 -0.26
C GLY A 185 1.41 -3.52 -0.88
N THR A 186 0.13 -3.34 -0.62
CA THR A 186 -0.93 -4.17 -1.19
C THR A 186 -1.46 -3.56 -2.49
N HIS A 187 -1.80 -4.42 -3.46
CA HIS A 187 -2.24 -4.01 -4.79
C HIS A 187 -3.43 -4.83 -5.27
N VAL A 188 -4.15 -4.28 -6.25
CA VAL A 188 -5.19 -4.99 -7.00
C VAL A 188 -4.57 -6.09 -7.87
N LYS A 189 -5.36 -7.06 -8.30
CA LYS A 189 -4.90 -8.13 -9.21
C LYS A 189 -4.74 -7.64 -10.65
N ASN A 190 -5.61 -6.73 -11.08
CA ASN A 190 -5.66 -6.13 -12.40
C ASN A 190 -6.01 -4.65 -12.29
N THR A 191 -5.52 -3.83 -13.20
CA THR A 191 -5.79 -2.38 -13.17
C THR A 191 -7.26 -2.05 -13.39
N GLY A 192 -8.02 -2.89 -14.09
CA GLY A 192 -9.46 -2.73 -14.28
C GLY A 192 -10.28 -2.74 -12.98
N VAL A 193 -9.73 -3.28 -11.89
CA VAL A 193 -10.35 -3.22 -10.55
C VAL A 193 -10.34 -1.81 -9.95
N ILE A 194 -9.49 -0.91 -10.47
CA ILE A 194 -9.36 0.50 -10.03
C ILE A 194 -10.51 1.36 -10.61
N THR A 195 -11.63 0.84 -10.94
CA THR A 195 -12.77 1.66 -11.35
C THR A 195 -13.27 2.46 -10.16
N ALA A 196 -13.75 3.68 -10.41
CA ALA A 196 -14.44 4.44 -9.38
C ALA A 196 -15.55 3.55 -8.80
N SER A 197 -15.53 3.33 -7.49
CA SER A 197 -16.68 2.77 -6.81
C SER A 197 -17.69 3.88 -6.70
N ASP A 198 -18.93 3.59 -7.12
CA ASP A 198 -20.09 4.43 -6.86
C ASP A 198 -20.23 4.76 -5.37
#